data_62704056b56d9613e6372f14b7d12ee6
#
_entry.id   62704056b56d9613e6372f14b7d12ee6
#
_cell.length_a   1.000
_cell.length_b   1.000
_cell.length_c   1.000
_cell.angle_alpha   90.00
_cell.angle_beta   90.00
_cell.angle_gamma   90.00
#
_symmetry.space_group_name_H-M   'P 1'
#
loop_
_entity.id
_entity.type
_entity.pdbx_description
1 polymer ?
#
loop_
_entity_poly.entity_id
_entity_poly.type
_entity_poly.pdbx_seq_one_letter_code
_entity_poly.pdbx_strand_id
1 'polypeptide(L)'
;KNLIVVNISGNAIAMPWVNEVPAIVQAWYIGSEGGNALADVLLGRVNPSGKLPESFYKTLTDCPAHAVGTFADGKTVSYREGCEVGYRYLDNHQIEPEFCFGHGLSYTEFVYSDARLDDEKQQVLCVIENTGAYDGSEVVQVYVRRKDAKLYQELKGFTKVFVKAGEKAQVSVALHGGKQTRGMDECVTYCIGS
;
A
#
# COMPACT_ATOMS: atom_id res chain seq x y z
N LYS A 1 20.46 -10.11 -16.94
CA LYS A 1 19.50 -10.84 -17.78
C LYS A 1 18.10 -10.36 -17.45
N ASN A 2 17.27 -10.23 -18.47
CA ASN A 2 15.89 -9.73 -18.32
C ASN A 2 15.03 -10.87 -17.76
N LEU A 3 14.91 -10.95 -16.43
CA LEU A 3 14.05 -11.89 -15.74
C LEU A 3 12.94 -11.09 -15.04
N ILE A 4 11.70 -11.49 -15.28
CA ILE A 4 10.54 -10.97 -14.57
C ILE A 4 9.85 -12.15 -13.90
N VAL A 5 9.63 -12.07 -12.60
CA VAL A 5 8.86 -13.08 -11.87
C VAL A 5 7.43 -12.61 -11.75
N VAL A 6 6.48 -13.46 -12.10
CA VAL A 6 5.05 -13.20 -11.94
C VAL A 6 4.51 -14.13 -10.86
N ASN A 7 4.10 -13.56 -9.74
CA ASN A 7 3.45 -14.30 -8.66
C ASN A 7 1.94 -14.33 -8.88
N ILE A 8 1.37 -15.51 -8.90
CA ILE A 8 -0.08 -15.73 -8.89
C ILE A 8 -0.41 -16.44 -7.58
N SER A 9 -0.85 -15.68 -6.59
CA SER A 9 -1.14 -16.17 -5.24
C SER A 9 -2.31 -15.40 -4.63
N GLY A 10 -3.02 -16.02 -3.70
CA GLY A 10 -4.12 -15.37 -2.97
C GLY A 10 -3.68 -14.57 -1.76
N ASN A 11 -2.44 -14.78 -1.32
CA ASN A 11 -1.86 -14.15 -0.13
C ASN A 11 -0.45 -13.66 -0.42
N ALA A 12 0.10 -12.84 0.48
CA ALA A 12 1.51 -12.56 0.55
C ALA A 12 2.32 -13.86 0.70
N ILE A 13 3.44 -13.92 0.02
CA ILE A 13 4.38 -15.04 0.07
C ILE A 13 5.75 -14.55 0.48
N ALA A 14 6.52 -15.36 1.20
CA ALA A 14 7.92 -15.08 1.45
C ALA A 14 8.74 -15.30 0.16
N MET A 15 9.62 -14.35 -0.13
CA MET A 15 10.42 -14.35 -1.36
C MET A 15 11.92 -14.27 -1.04
N PRO A 16 12.54 -15.34 -0.54
CA PRO A 16 13.94 -15.32 -0.13
C PRO A 16 14.90 -14.99 -1.30
N TRP A 17 14.42 -15.08 -2.52
CA TRP A 17 15.12 -14.78 -3.77
C TRP A 17 14.88 -13.36 -4.30
N VAL A 18 14.17 -12.49 -3.56
CA VAL A 18 13.71 -11.15 -4.00
C VAL A 18 14.86 -10.28 -4.56
N ASN A 19 16.02 -10.35 -3.93
CA ASN A 19 17.22 -9.59 -4.34
C ASN A 19 17.96 -10.21 -5.55
N GLU A 20 17.55 -11.36 -6.04
CA GLU A 20 18.16 -12.05 -7.17
C GLU A 20 17.47 -11.74 -8.50
N VAL A 21 16.31 -11.07 -8.45
CA VAL A 21 15.50 -10.78 -9.62
C VAL A 21 15.26 -9.27 -9.79
N PRO A 22 15.34 -8.74 -11.03
CA PRO A 22 15.22 -7.30 -11.27
C PRO A 22 13.79 -6.78 -11.25
N ALA A 23 12.78 -7.66 -11.42
CA ALA A 23 11.38 -7.24 -11.46
C ALA A 23 10.43 -8.35 -10.99
N ILE A 24 9.41 -7.95 -10.24
CA ILE A 24 8.36 -8.84 -9.73
C ILE A 24 7.00 -8.21 -10.04
N VAL A 25 6.08 -9.02 -10.54
CA VAL A 25 4.67 -8.66 -10.72
C VAL A 25 3.84 -9.54 -9.79
N GLN A 26 3.15 -8.93 -8.84
CA GLN A 26 2.15 -9.62 -8.02
C GLN A 26 0.80 -9.53 -8.74
N ALA A 27 0.38 -10.63 -9.33
CA ALA A 27 -0.81 -10.66 -10.18
C ALA A 27 -2.08 -11.13 -9.44
N TRP A 28 -1.98 -11.66 -8.23
CA TRP A 28 -3.10 -12.20 -7.46
C TRP A 28 -3.88 -13.27 -8.24
N TYR A 29 -5.19 -13.32 -8.12
CA TYR A 29 -6.07 -14.16 -8.94
C TYR A 29 -6.63 -13.34 -10.10
N ILE A 30 -5.99 -13.46 -11.27
CA ILE A 30 -6.17 -12.58 -12.42
C ILE A 30 -7.38 -12.90 -13.31
N GLY A 31 -8.14 -13.96 -13.01
CA GLY A 31 -9.33 -14.33 -13.77
C GLY A 31 -9.05 -14.81 -15.21
N SER A 32 -10.12 -14.92 -16.00
CA SER A 32 -10.05 -15.49 -17.36
C SER A 32 -9.26 -14.66 -18.36
N GLU A 33 -9.28 -13.32 -18.22
CA GLU A 33 -8.53 -12.38 -19.06
C GLU A 33 -7.13 -12.08 -18.56
N GLY A 34 -6.68 -12.78 -17.54
CA GLY A 34 -5.41 -12.52 -16.87
C GLY A 34 -4.19 -12.59 -17.79
N GLY A 35 -4.18 -13.47 -18.75
CA GLY A 35 -3.10 -13.56 -19.73
C GLY A 35 -2.98 -12.30 -20.59
N ASN A 36 -4.10 -11.74 -21.06
CA ASN A 36 -4.15 -10.51 -21.83
C ASN A 36 -3.73 -9.31 -20.99
N ALA A 37 -4.30 -9.18 -19.76
CA ALA A 37 -3.97 -8.10 -18.84
C ALA A 37 -2.48 -8.10 -18.45
N LEU A 38 -1.92 -9.28 -18.18
CA LEU A 38 -0.50 -9.41 -17.84
C LEU A 38 0.39 -9.05 -19.03
N ALA A 39 0.04 -9.51 -20.26
CA ALA A 39 0.76 -9.17 -21.46
C ALA A 39 0.77 -7.65 -21.72
N ASP A 40 -0.35 -6.97 -21.51
CA ASP A 40 -0.45 -5.52 -21.70
C ASP A 40 0.43 -4.75 -20.71
N VAL A 41 0.50 -5.19 -19.45
CA VAL A 41 1.42 -4.64 -18.46
C VAL A 41 2.87 -4.90 -18.86
N LEU A 42 3.25 -6.15 -19.12
CA LEU A 42 4.64 -6.54 -19.43
C LEU A 42 5.17 -5.89 -20.72
N LEU A 43 4.28 -5.62 -21.68
CA LEU A 43 4.64 -4.95 -22.93
C LEU A 43 4.53 -3.42 -22.87
N GLY A 44 4.18 -2.87 -21.70
CA GLY A 44 4.06 -1.42 -21.52
C GLY A 44 2.86 -0.77 -22.20
N ARG A 45 1.86 -1.54 -22.63
CA ARG A 45 0.62 -1.02 -23.21
C ARG A 45 -0.28 -0.40 -22.15
N VAL A 46 -0.20 -0.93 -20.93
CA VAL A 46 -0.89 -0.44 -19.74
C VAL A 46 0.13 -0.17 -18.65
N ASN A 47 0.10 1.03 -18.11
CA ASN A 47 0.92 1.40 -16.96
C ASN A 47 0.28 0.82 -15.68
N PRO A 48 0.96 -0.05 -14.92
CA PRO A 48 0.41 -0.61 -13.68
C PRO A 48 0.20 0.50 -12.65
N SER A 49 -0.87 0.38 -11.90
CA SER A 49 -1.25 1.35 -10.86
C SER A 49 -1.86 0.67 -9.63
N GLY A 50 -1.73 -0.64 -9.54
CA GLY A 50 -2.14 -1.42 -8.37
C GLY A 50 -1.19 -1.18 -7.21
N LYS A 51 -1.76 -1.13 -5.99
CA LYS A 51 -0.99 -1.07 -4.75
C LYS A 51 -1.30 -2.32 -3.93
N LEU A 52 -0.31 -2.82 -3.19
CA LEU A 52 -0.47 -4.02 -2.37
C LEU A 52 -1.52 -3.81 -1.28
N PRO A 53 -2.54 -4.67 -1.18
CA PRO A 53 -3.58 -4.58 -0.15
C PRO A 53 -3.16 -5.20 1.18
N GLU A 54 -1.98 -5.77 1.25
CA GLU A 54 -1.35 -6.34 2.45
C GLU A 54 0.17 -6.17 2.40
N SER A 55 0.82 -6.24 3.57
CA SER A 55 2.28 -6.24 3.66
C SER A 55 2.83 -7.62 3.35
N PHE A 56 3.93 -7.69 2.63
CA PHE A 56 4.69 -8.92 2.42
C PHE A 56 5.75 -9.03 3.50
N TYR A 57 5.78 -10.15 4.19
CA TYR A 57 6.71 -10.41 5.27
C TYR A 57 8.01 -11.01 4.73
N LYS A 58 9.16 -10.69 5.34
CA LYS A 58 10.44 -11.33 5.01
C LYS A 58 10.42 -12.81 5.39
N THR A 59 9.84 -13.10 6.55
CA THR A 59 9.68 -14.48 7.05
C THR A 59 8.27 -14.72 7.58
N LEU A 60 7.87 -15.98 7.67
CA LEU A 60 6.58 -16.34 8.21
C LEU A 60 6.40 -15.92 9.68
N THR A 61 7.50 -15.88 10.43
CA THR A 61 7.49 -15.48 11.85
C THR A 61 7.26 -13.98 12.06
N ASP A 62 7.37 -13.16 11.03
CA ASP A 62 7.04 -11.74 11.09
C ASP A 62 5.54 -11.48 10.97
N CYS A 63 4.78 -12.49 10.53
CA CYS A 63 3.32 -12.42 10.48
C CYS A 63 2.73 -12.56 11.89
N PRO A 64 1.89 -11.63 12.35
CA PRO A 64 1.36 -11.63 13.73
C PRO A 64 0.59 -12.90 14.07
N ALA A 65 -0.14 -13.50 13.14
CA ALA A 65 -0.85 -14.76 13.36
C ALA A 65 0.09 -15.92 13.75
N HIS A 66 1.33 -15.90 13.27
CA HIS A 66 2.37 -16.88 13.59
C HIS A 66 3.28 -16.43 14.75
N ALA A 67 3.48 -15.12 14.90
CA ALA A 67 4.36 -14.57 15.92
C ALA A 67 3.74 -14.65 17.33
N VAL A 68 2.46 -14.28 17.45
CA VAL A 68 1.77 -14.15 18.75
C VAL A 68 0.47 -14.95 18.86
N GLY A 69 -0.12 -15.33 17.72
CA GLY A 69 -1.33 -16.12 17.64
C GLY A 69 -1.09 -17.62 17.76
N THR A 70 -2.18 -18.37 17.71
CA THR A 70 -2.14 -19.82 17.49
C THR A 70 -2.81 -20.09 16.17
N PHE A 71 -2.04 -20.53 15.20
CA PHE A 71 -2.52 -20.81 13.86
C PHE A 71 -2.23 -22.25 13.47
N ALA A 72 -3.27 -22.93 12.95
CA ALA A 72 -3.15 -24.25 12.32
C ALA A 72 -2.64 -25.39 13.21
N ASP A 73 -3.04 -25.45 14.48
CA ASP A 73 -2.89 -26.67 15.28
C ASP A 73 -3.98 -27.73 14.96
N GLY A 74 -4.88 -27.39 14.02
CA GLY A 74 -5.98 -28.24 13.55
C GLY A 74 -7.19 -28.29 14.49
N LYS A 75 -7.14 -27.62 15.63
CA LYS A 75 -8.21 -27.64 16.65
C LYS A 75 -8.70 -26.26 17.07
N THR A 76 -7.77 -25.35 17.30
CA THR A 76 -8.09 -24.02 17.85
C THR A 76 -7.29 -22.95 17.12
N VAL A 77 -7.96 -21.87 16.75
CA VAL A 77 -7.31 -20.65 16.23
C VAL A 77 -7.50 -19.54 17.25
N SER A 78 -6.41 -18.87 17.62
CA SER A 78 -6.41 -17.80 18.60
C SER A 78 -5.88 -16.50 17.98
N TYR A 79 -6.73 -15.50 17.88
CA TYR A 79 -6.42 -14.16 17.35
C TYR A 79 -5.86 -13.25 18.47
N ARG A 80 -4.71 -13.61 19.02
CA ARG A 80 -4.08 -12.87 20.14
C ARG A 80 -3.56 -11.50 19.73
N GLU A 81 -3.25 -11.32 18.45
CA GLU A 81 -2.85 -10.05 17.85
C GLU A 81 -3.94 -8.98 17.93
N GLY A 82 -5.21 -9.38 17.97
CA GLY A 82 -6.34 -8.46 18.02
C GLY A 82 -6.39 -7.53 16.81
N CYS A 83 -6.26 -6.20 17.02
CA CYS A 83 -6.24 -5.22 15.94
C CYS A 83 -4.84 -4.99 15.33
N GLU A 84 -3.81 -5.61 15.88
CA GLU A 84 -2.44 -5.49 15.39
C GLU A 84 -2.19 -6.49 14.25
N VAL A 85 -2.75 -6.21 13.08
CA VAL A 85 -2.62 -7.03 11.88
C VAL A 85 -1.96 -6.26 10.75
N GLY A 86 -1.23 -6.98 9.89
CA GLY A 86 -0.57 -6.40 8.73
C GLY A 86 0.40 -5.28 9.12
N TYR A 87 0.34 -4.16 8.39
CA TYR A 87 1.23 -3.01 8.62
C TYR A 87 1.13 -2.44 10.05
N ARG A 88 -0.05 -2.52 10.69
CA ARG A 88 -0.22 -2.04 12.08
C ARG A 88 0.66 -2.79 13.07
N TYR A 89 0.76 -4.11 12.91
CA TYR A 89 1.66 -4.93 13.73
C TYR A 89 3.12 -4.60 13.42
N LEU A 90 3.48 -4.56 12.15
CA LEU A 90 4.84 -4.28 11.71
C LEU A 90 5.32 -2.91 12.22
N ASP A 91 4.50 -1.87 12.05
CA ASP A 91 4.82 -0.52 12.51
C ASP A 91 4.95 -0.42 14.03
N ASN A 92 4.03 -1.04 14.79
CA ASN A 92 4.06 -1.04 16.26
C ASN A 92 5.29 -1.76 16.81
N HIS A 93 5.74 -2.81 16.14
CA HIS A 93 6.87 -3.63 16.55
C HIS A 93 8.18 -3.28 15.83
N GLN A 94 8.18 -2.24 14.97
CA GLN A 94 9.33 -1.79 14.21
C GLN A 94 9.96 -2.91 13.36
N ILE A 95 9.11 -3.76 12.80
CA ILE A 95 9.51 -4.85 11.89
C ILE A 95 9.42 -4.35 10.46
N GLU A 96 10.53 -4.39 9.74
CA GLU A 96 10.60 -3.99 8.34
C GLU A 96 10.02 -5.09 7.43
N PRO A 97 8.94 -4.82 6.66
CA PRO A 97 8.41 -5.77 5.70
C PRO A 97 9.33 -5.95 4.49
N GLU A 98 9.09 -6.98 3.68
CA GLU A 98 9.68 -7.10 2.35
C GLU A 98 9.08 -6.07 1.39
N PHE A 99 7.76 -5.95 1.39
CA PHE A 99 7.01 -4.87 0.72
C PHE A 99 5.90 -4.37 1.63
N CYS A 100 5.81 -3.06 1.75
CA CYS A 100 4.80 -2.42 2.60
C CYS A 100 3.39 -2.57 2.02
N PHE A 101 2.39 -2.58 2.88
CA PHE A 101 1.02 -2.26 2.48
C PHE A 101 1.00 -0.95 1.69
N GLY A 102 0.29 -0.91 0.57
CA GLY A 102 0.22 0.27 -0.28
C GLY A 102 1.40 0.42 -1.26
N HIS A 103 2.41 -0.46 -1.23
CA HIS A 103 3.50 -0.45 -2.21
C HIS A 103 3.01 -0.80 -3.61
N GLY A 104 3.61 -0.18 -4.62
CA GLY A 104 3.38 -0.50 -6.02
C GLY A 104 4.04 0.53 -6.92
N LEU A 105 4.87 0.06 -7.83
CA LEU A 105 5.61 0.88 -8.79
C LEU A 105 4.76 1.21 -10.01
N SER A 106 5.17 2.25 -10.73
CA SER A 106 4.59 2.72 -11.98
C SER A 106 5.70 2.83 -13.03
N TYR A 107 5.34 2.88 -14.30
CA TYR A 107 6.27 3.21 -15.40
C TYR A 107 6.49 4.72 -15.53
N THR A 108 5.84 5.52 -14.69
CA THR A 108 6.02 6.97 -14.61
C THR A 108 6.31 7.38 -13.16
N GLU A 109 6.63 8.64 -12.95
CA GLU A 109 6.97 9.19 -11.64
C GLU A 109 5.93 10.21 -11.21
N PHE A 110 5.56 10.18 -9.93
CA PHE A 110 4.63 11.13 -9.34
C PHE A 110 5.29 11.91 -8.22
N VAL A 111 5.07 13.22 -8.21
CA VAL A 111 5.52 14.13 -7.15
C VAL A 111 4.32 14.72 -6.44
N TYR A 112 4.37 14.72 -5.12
CA TYR A 112 3.33 15.28 -4.26
C TYR A 112 3.73 16.65 -3.75
N SER A 113 2.80 17.60 -3.77
CA SER A 113 2.99 18.95 -3.23
C SER A 113 1.71 19.49 -2.59
N ASP A 114 1.82 20.63 -1.90
CA ASP A 114 0.72 21.41 -1.34
C ASP A 114 -0.23 20.61 -0.45
N ALA A 115 0.30 19.63 0.27
CA ALA A 115 -0.49 18.80 1.15
C ALA A 115 -1.00 19.59 2.36
N ARG A 116 -2.31 19.56 2.59
CA ARG A 116 -2.96 20.26 3.70
C ARG A 116 -4.22 19.57 4.18
N LEU A 117 -4.51 19.70 5.46
CA LEU A 117 -5.76 19.26 6.06
C LEU A 117 -6.82 20.34 5.89
N ASP A 118 -8.00 19.96 5.41
CA ASP A 118 -9.23 20.74 5.48
C ASP A 118 -10.08 20.12 6.61
N ASP A 119 -9.94 20.68 7.80
CA ASP A 119 -10.58 20.14 9.00
C ASP A 119 -12.11 20.32 8.99
N GLU A 120 -12.63 21.37 8.32
CA GLU A 120 -14.07 21.59 8.21
C GLU A 120 -14.73 20.47 7.40
N LYS A 121 -14.10 20.07 6.30
CA LYS A 121 -14.60 19.01 5.42
C LYS A 121 -14.07 17.62 5.75
N GLN A 122 -13.20 17.52 6.75
CA GLN A 122 -12.52 16.27 7.13
C GLN A 122 -11.90 15.56 5.91
N GLN A 123 -11.05 16.29 5.19
CA GLN A 123 -10.37 15.80 4.01
C GLN A 123 -8.93 16.32 3.95
N VAL A 124 -8.08 15.58 3.27
CA VAL A 124 -6.74 16.02 2.91
C VAL A 124 -6.74 16.44 1.45
N LEU A 125 -6.17 17.61 1.18
CA LEU A 125 -5.97 18.13 -0.16
C LEU A 125 -4.49 18.05 -0.49
N CYS A 126 -4.16 17.68 -1.72
CA CYS A 126 -2.81 17.74 -2.25
C CYS A 126 -2.82 17.94 -3.77
N VAL A 127 -1.65 18.23 -4.31
CA VAL A 127 -1.41 18.26 -5.76
C VAL A 127 -0.49 17.10 -6.11
N ILE A 128 -0.84 16.37 -7.16
CA ILE A 128 0.00 15.33 -7.76
C ILE A 128 0.43 15.79 -9.14
N GLU A 129 1.72 15.73 -9.39
CA GLU A 129 2.33 15.98 -10.69
C GLU A 129 2.91 14.68 -11.24
N ASN A 130 2.54 14.33 -12.47
CA ASN A 130 3.20 13.26 -13.19
C ASN A 130 4.43 13.85 -13.90
N THR A 131 5.62 13.62 -13.36
CA THR A 131 6.88 14.13 -13.87
C THR A 131 7.54 13.22 -14.89
N GLY A 132 7.00 12.01 -15.09
CA GLY A 132 7.53 11.04 -16.03
C GLY A 132 6.94 11.17 -17.44
N ALA A 133 7.29 10.22 -18.29
CA ALA A 133 6.98 10.25 -19.72
C ALA A 133 5.71 9.49 -20.12
N TYR A 134 5.06 8.79 -19.19
CA TYR A 134 3.89 7.97 -19.46
C TYR A 134 2.69 8.45 -18.65
N ASP A 135 1.51 8.37 -19.26
CA ASP A 135 0.26 8.53 -18.54
C ASP A 135 0.13 7.47 -17.45
N GLY A 136 -0.42 7.83 -16.31
CA GLY A 136 -0.54 6.88 -15.21
C GLY A 136 -1.57 7.26 -14.17
N SER A 137 -1.88 6.30 -13.32
CA SER A 137 -2.72 6.55 -12.14
C SER A 137 -1.91 6.33 -10.87
N GLU A 138 -2.13 7.20 -9.89
CA GLU A 138 -1.56 7.09 -8.55
C GLU A 138 -2.67 6.89 -7.51
N VAL A 139 -2.36 6.18 -6.43
CA VAL A 139 -3.26 5.99 -5.29
C VAL A 139 -2.74 6.79 -4.11
N VAL A 140 -3.38 7.91 -3.87
CA VAL A 140 -3.09 8.76 -2.71
C VAL A 140 -3.65 8.09 -1.47
N GLN A 141 -2.79 7.82 -0.49
CA GLN A 141 -3.14 7.19 0.77
C GLN A 141 -2.88 8.16 1.91
N VAL A 142 -3.83 8.30 2.82
CA VAL A 142 -3.72 9.19 3.98
C VAL A 142 -3.79 8.36 5.26
N TYR A 143 -2.72 8.43 6.03
CA TYR A 143 -2.60 7.76 7.32
C TYR A 143 -2.59 8.80 8.44
N VAL A 144 -3.21 8.45 9.55
CA VAL A 144 -3.17 9.22 10.80
C VAL A 144 -2.30 8.50 11.81
N ARG A 145 -1.30 9.19 12.34
CA ARG A 145 -0.45 8.72 13.44
C ARG A 145 -0.89 9.36 14.74
N ARG A 146 -0.84 8.59 15.83
CA ARG A 146 -1.18 9.03 17.17
C ARG A 146 -0.07 8.65 18.14
N LYS A 147 0.48 9.59 18.89
CA LYS A 147 1.60 9.34 19.80
C LYS A 147 1.26 8.34 20.90
N ASP A 148 0.05 8.39 21.44
CA ASP A 148 -0.37 7.60 22.60
C ASP A 148 -1.45 6.57 22.25
N ALA A 149 -1.58 6.21 20.96
CA ALA A 149 -2.56 5.24 20.53
C ALA A 149 -2.00 3.81 20.59
N LYS A 150 -2.90 2.85 20.77
CA LYS A 150 -2.56 1.43 20.69
C LYS A 150 -1.96 1.06 19.33
N LEU A 151 -2.39 1.75 18.26
CA LEU A 151 -1.89 1.58 16.90
C LEU A 151 -1.11 2.82 16.48
N TYR A 152 0.12 2.64 16.03
CA TYR A 152 1.01 3.71 15.63
C TYR A 152 0.44 4.54 14.48
N GLN A 153 -0.10 3.89 13.46
CA GLN A 153 -0.77 4.58 12.35
C GLN A 153 -1.92 3.76 11.79
N GLU A 154 -2.87 4.46 11.20
CA GLU A 154 -4.05 3.88 10.57
C GLU A 154 -4.37 4.58 9.25
N LEU A 155 -4.66 3.82 8.19
CA LEU A 155 -5.20 4.34 6.95
C LEU A 155 -6.59 4.93 7.20
N LYS A 156 -6.77 6.21 6.90
CA LYS A 156 -8.05 6.94 7.10
C LYS A 156 -8.73 7.34 5.80
N GLY A 157 -8.02 7.29 4.70
CA GLY A 157 -8.61 7.57 3.40
C GLY A 157 -7.65 7.25 2.26
N PHE A 158 -8.22 6.99 1.10
CA PHE A 158 -7.44 6.87 -0.14
C PHE A 158 -8.30 7.27 -1.35
N THR A 159 -7.64 7.67 -2.41
CA THR A 159 -8.27 7.92 -3.70
C THR A 159 -7.30 7.61 -4.84
N LYS A 160 -7.83 7.14 -5.95
CA LYS A 160 -7.06 6.90 -7.17
C LYS A 160 -7.30 8.03 -8.15
N VAL A 161 -6.23 8.60 -8.69
CA VAL A 161 -6.27 9.68 -9.67
C VAL A 161 -5.46 9.32 -10.90
N PHE A 162 -6.01 9.61 -12.08
CA PHE A 162 -5.28 9.52 -13.36
C PHE A 162 -4.66 10.88 -13.68
N VAL A 163 -3.37 10.88 -14.02
CA VAL A 163 -2.63 12.10 -14.38
C VAL A 163 -1.81 11.82 -15.64
N LYS A 164 -2.04 12.63 -16.67
CA LYS A 164 -1.25 12.50 -17.90
C LYS A 164 0.19 12.94 -17.69
N ALA A 165 1.07 12.44 -18.53
CA ALA A 165 2.49 12.84 -18.53
C ALA A 165 2.64 14.35 -18.60
N GLY A 166 3.41 14.93 -17.66
CA GLY A 166 3.64 16.37 -17.55
C GLY A 166 2.49 17.20 -16.97
N GLU A 167 1.35 16.57 -16.61
CA GLU A 167 0.20 17.29 -16.03
C GLU A 167 0.18 17.22 -14.50
N LYS A 168 -0.61 18.13 -13.91
CA LYS A 168 -0.91 18.17 -12.46
C LYS A 168 -2.39 17.95 -12.22
N ALA A 169 -2.71 17.29 -11.12
CA ALA A 169 -4.06 17.11 -10.63
C ALA A 169 -4.20 17.57 -9.18
N GLN A 170 -5.26 18.30 -8.86
CA GLN A 170 -5.66 18.51 -7.47
C GLN A 170 -6.46 17.32 -6.99
N VAL A 171 -6.11 16.82 -5.82
CA VAL A 171 -6.69 15.62 -5.22
C VAL A 171 -7.26 15.95 -3.86
N SER A 172 -8.44 15.40 -3.58
CA SER A 172 -9.10 15.46 -2.29
C SER A 172 -9.34 14.05 -1.79
N VAL A 173 -8.88 13.75 -0.60
CA VAL A 173 -9.07 12.46 0.07
C VAL A 173 -9.92 12.65 1.30
N ALA A 174 -11.14 12.12 1.29
CA ALA A 174 -12.02 12.14 2.46
C ALA A 174 -11.47 11.24 3.57
N LEU A 175 -11.51 11.71 4.80
CA LEU A 175 -11.06 10.95 5.97
C LEU A 175 -12.23 10.19 6.58
N HIS A 176 -12.10 8.87 6.66
CA HIS A 176 -13.10 8.00 7.27
C HIS A 176 -12.85 7.85 8.79
N GLY A 177 -13.89 7.97 9.59
CA GLY A 177 -13.82 7.78 11.05
C GLY A 177 -14.43 8.89 11.89
N GLY A 178 -15.03 9.90 11.27
CA GLY A 178 -15.83 10.94 11.95
C GLY A 178 -15.05 11.82 12.92
N LYS A 179 -15.75 12.45 13.86
CA LYS A 179 -15.28 13.47 14.81
C LYS A 179 -14.06 13.10 15.70
N GLN A 180 -13.48 11.92 15.55
CA GLN A 180 -12.27 11.49 16.28
C GLN A 180 -10.99 12.21 15.83
N THR A 181 -11.07 12.96 14.72
CA THR A 181 -9.95 13.80 14.27
C THR A 181 -9.95 15.21 14.85
N ARG A 182 -11.03 15.63 15.54
CA ARG A 182 -11.06 16.94 16.22
C ARG A 182 -10.17 16.95 17.45
N GLY A 183 -9.19 17.84 17.46
CA GLY A 183 -8.28 18.07 18.59
C GLY A 183 -6.98 17.29 18.52
N MET A 184 -6.61 16.81 17.35
CA MET A 184 -5.34 16.15 17.11
C MET A 184 -4.29 17.17 16.68
N ASP A 185 -3.40 17.54 17.60
CA ASP A 185 -2.06 18.11 17.29
C ASP A 185 -1.17 17.01 16.65
N GLU A 186 -1.74 16.17 15.76
CA GLU A 186 -1.13 14.94 15.30
C GLU A 186 -0.68 15.07 13.86
N CYS A 187 0.54 14.66 13.65
CA CYS A 187 1.20 14.65 12.35
C CYS A 187 0.41 13.73 11.39
N VAL A 188 -0.25 14.31 10.40
CA VAL A 188 -0.78 13.56 9.27
C VAL A 188 0.39 13.23 8.37
N THR A 189 0.77 11.97 8.34
CA THR A 189 1.85 11.50 7.47
C THR A 189 1.25 10.91 6.20
N TYR A 190 1.71 11.41 5.05
CA TYR A 190 1.39 10.85 3.75
C TYR A 190 2.38 9.71 3.50
N CYS A 191 1.92 8.47 3.47
CA CYS A 191 2.71 7.40 2.93
C CYS A 191 2.57 7.46 1.41
N ILE A 192 3.60 7.98 0.76
CA ILE A 192 3.80 7.84 -0.67
C ILE A 192 4.32 6.42 -0.81
N GLY A 193 3.55 5.54 -1.45
CA GLY A 193 4.04 4.20 -1.74
C GLY A 193 5.26 4.31 -2.65
N SER A 194 6.41 4.03 -2.11
CA SER A 194 7.67 3.85 -2.83
C SER A 194 7.89 2.38 -3.12
#